data_d0b76366dbb1c35f00b1c5d8e3a2bc50
#
_entry.id   d0b76366dbb1c35f00b1c5d8e3a2bc50
#
_cell.length_a   1.000
_cell.length_b   1.000
_cell.length_c   1.000
_cell.angle_alpha   90.00
_cell.angle_beta   90.00
_cell.angle_gamma   90.00
#
_symmetry.space_group_name_H-M   'P 1'
#
loop_
_entity.id
_entity.type
_entity.pdbx_description
1 polymer ?
#
loop_
_entity_poly.entity_id
_entity_poly.type
_entity_poly.pdbx_seq_one_letter_code
_entity_poly.pdbx_strand_id
1 'polypeptide(L)'
;LFFLENKKSLFAAGKKKKETTMQQFDIKKPLPHKPLFNPDGDTDVLKRRMIGGNTTNLNDYNNLKYTWASEWYRQAMNNFWIPEEINLSQDIKDYPNLSPAERKAYDKILSFLVFLDSIQTANLPCVGEYITANEVNLCLNIQTFQECVHSQSYSYMLDTICSPDERMDILYQWKTDEHLLKRNTFIGECYNEFQVKKDARTLVKVMMANFVLEGIYFFSGFMFFYNLSRNGKMPGSAQEIRYINRDENTHLWLFRNIIIELRKEHPELFDDHMVSEMKELLMEAVRQEIEWACYVIGNEVPGLNEKMITDYIRYLGNLRWKSLGYAPIYPGCEREPETMKWVSQYSNANMVKTDFFEARSTAYAKSTALIDDL
;
A
#
# COMPACT_ATOMS: atom_id res chain seq x y z
N LEU A 1 8.68 -56.17 8.63
CA LEU A 1 10.04 -56.67 9.05
C LEU A 1 11.03 -56.57 7.89
N PHE A 2 11.16 -55.37 7.23
CA PHE A 2 12.16 -55.17 6.16
C PHE A 2 12.59 -53.68 6.07
N PHE A 3 12.60 -52.92 7.17
CA PHE A 3 12.95 -51.49 7.15
C PHE A 3 13.86 -51.06 8.31
N LEU A 4 14.67 -51.95 8.88
CA LEU A 4 15.49 -51.62 10.07
C LEU A 4 16.98 -52.02 10.00
N GLU A 5 17.57 -52.21 8.84
CA GLU A 5 19.00 -52.52 8.75
C GLU A 5 19.78 -51.66 7.72
N ASN A 6 19.68 -50.32 7.77
CA ASN A 6 20.64 -49.47 7.03
C ASN A 6 20.78 -48.07 7.68
N LYS A 7 20.96 -47.98 8.98
CA LYS A 7 21.20 -46.72 9.68
C LYS A 7 22.50 -46.68 10.51
N LYS A 8 23.59 -47.28 10.06
CA LYS A 8 24.87 -47.19 10.78
C LYS A 8 26.12 -46.86 9.97
N SER A 9 26.04 -46.17 8.84
CA SER A 9 27.26 -45.76 8.13
C SER A 9 27.31 -44.35 7.55
N LEU A 10 26.48 -43.41 8.03
CA LEU A 10 26.43 -42.02 7.51
C LEU A 10 26.85 -40.95 8.54
N PHE A 11 27.48 -41.32 9.63
CA PHE A 11 27.90 -40.32 10.65
C PHE A 11 29.42 -40.28 10.88
N ALA A 12 30.21 -40.33 9.83
CA ALA A 12 31.66 -40.05 9.91
C ALA A 12 32.18 -39.42 8.60
N ALA A 13 31.64 -38.29 8.20
CA ALA A 13 32.30 -37.43 7.23
C ALA A 13 32.54 -36.07 7.89
N GLY A 14 33.81 -35.76 8.10
CA GLY A 14 34.29 -34.58 8.84
C GLY A 14 33.64 -33.29 8.36
N LYS A 15 33.11 -32.52 9.31
CA LYS A 15 32.73 -31.10 9.13
C LYS A 15 33.94 -30.28 8.69
N LYS A 16 34.29 -30.23 7.42
CA LYS A 16 34.93 -29.07 6.87
C LYS A 16 33.91 -27.95 6.97
N LYS A 17 34.08 -27.01 7.91
CA LYS A 17 33.47 -25.69 7.83
C LYS A 17 33.85 -25.12 6.46
N LYS A 18 32.96 -25.24 5.48
CA LYS A 18 32.94 -24.32 4.35
C LYS A 18 32.63 -22.97 4.98
N GLU A 19 33.64 -22.10 5.09
CA GLU A 19 33.36 -20.66 5.13
C GLU A 19 32.55 -20.39 3.89
N THR A 20 31.25 -20.22 4.09
CA THR A 20 30.33 -19.76 3.05
C THR A 20 30.71 -18.30 2.83
N THR A 21 31.64 -18.05 1.91
CA THR A 21 31.81 -16.74 1.30
C THR A 21 30.41 -16.27 0.96
N MET A 22 29.98 -15.14 1.55
CA MET A 22 28.72 -14.49 1.21
C MET A 22 28.65 -14.45 -0.31
N GLN A 23 27.69 -15.15 -0.89
CA GLN A 23 27.48 -15.11 -2.33
C GLN A 23 27.10 -13.67 -2.62
N GLN A 24 28.03 -12.93 -3.18
CA GLN A 24 27.84 -11.52 -3.49
C GLN A 24 26.70 -11.47 -4.51
N PHE A 25 25.60 -10.89 -4.13
CA PHE A 25 24.41 -10.76 -4.96
C PHE A 25 24.79 -9.95 -6.21
N ASP A 26 24.60 -10.55 -7.39
CA ASP A 26 24.87 -9.87 -8.66
C ASP A 26 23.61 -9.13 -9.10
N ILE A 27 23.57 -7.82 -8.85
CA ILE A 27 22.44 -6.93 -9.18
C ILE A 27 22.07 -6.91 -10.67
N LYS A 28 22.93 -7.44 -11.55
CA LYS A 28 22.72 -7.49 -13.00
C LYS A 28 22.00 -8.78 -13.45
N LYS A 29 21.81 -9.72 -12.53
CA LYS A 29 21.12 -10.98 -12.81
C LYS A 29 19.70 -10.95 -12.27
N PRO A 30 18.79 -11.76 -12.85
CA PRO A 30 17.51 -12.00 -12.24
C PRO A 30 17.66 -12.48 -10.79
N LEU A 31 16.77 -12.01 -9.92
CA LEU A 31 16.70 -12.44 -8.54
C LEU A 31 16.40 -13.95 -8.49
N PRO A 32 17.09 -14.72 -7.66
CA PRO A 32 16.75 -16.11 -7.46
C PRO A 32 15.38 -16.19 -6.77
N HIS A 33 14.54 -17.04 -7.29
CA HIS A 33 13.30 -17.41 -6.62
C HIS A 33 13.63 -18.12 -5.30
N LYS A 34 13.03 -17.70 -4.18
CA LYS A 34 13.29 -18.38 -2.90
C LYS A 34 12.66 -19.78 -2.91
N PRO A 35 13.38 -20.81 -2.47
CA PRO A 35 12.82 -22.16 -2.36
C PRO A 35 11.77 -22.21 -1.25
N LEU A 36 10.68 -22.94 -1.44
CA LEU A 36 9.65 -23.13 -0.41
C LEU A 36 10.19 -23.94 0.79
N PHE A 37 11.06 -24.90 0.53
CA PHE A 37 11.69 -25.73 1.54
C PHE A 37 13.21 -25.73 1.34
N ASN A 38 13.95 -25.24 2.33
CA ASN A 38 15.41 -25.17 2.29
C ASN A 38 16.02 -25.57 3.63
N PRO A 39 16.37 -26.86 3.80
CA PRO A 39 16.97 -27.36 5.05
C PRO A 39 18.40 -26.83 5.27
N ASP A 40 19.07 -26.35 4.23
CA ASP A 40 20.42 -25.76 4.29
C ASP A 40 20.39 -24.23 4.42
N GLY A 41 19.21 -23.64 4.66
CA GLY A 41 19.04 -22.22 4.88
C GLY A 41 19.71 -21.72 6.16
N ASP A 42 20.02 -20.44 6.20
CA ASP A 42 20.68 -19.80 7.33
C ASP A 42 19.75 -19.81 8.57
N THR A 43 20.29 -20.23 9.69
CA THR A 43 19.62 -20.20 11.01
C THR A 43 20.03 -18.97 11.84
N ASP A 44 21.08 -18.27 11.43
CA ASP A 44 21.53 -17.02 12.06
C ASP A 44 20.71 -15.85 11.53
N VAL A 45 19.91 -15.23 12.39
CA VAL A 45 19.05 -14.10 12.06
C VAL A 45 19.84 -12.91 11.49
N LEU A 46 21.08 -12.68 11.91
CA LEU A 46 21.92 -11.57 11.43
C LEU A 46 22.32 -11.73 9.95
N LYS A 47 22.29 -12.95 9.43
CA LYS A 47 22.53 -13.23 8.01
C LYS A 47 21.31 -13.03 7.14
N ARG A 48 20.12 -12.89 7.72
CA ARG A 48 18.88 -12.62 6.97
C ARG A 48 19.02 -11.35 6.11
N ARG A 49 18.47 -11.41 4.90
CA ARG A 49 18.48 -10.29 3.94
C ARG A 49 17.09 -10.04 3.42
N MET A 50 16.83 -8.78 3.03
CA MET A 50 15.56 -8.42 2.41
C MET A 50 15.34 -9.23 1.13
N ILE A 51 16.37 -9.27 0.26
CA ILE A 51 16.40 -10.04 -0.98
C ILE A 51 17.68 -10.87 -1.08
N GLY A 52 17.68 -11.95 -1.87
CA GLY A 52 18.85 -12.79 -2.13
C GLY A 52 19.41 -13.52 -0.91
N GLY A 53 18.68 -13.55 0.21
CA GLY A 53 19.07 -14.27 1.42
C GLY A 53 18.86 -15.79 1.29
N ASN A 54 19.70 -16.57 1.95
CA ASN A 54 19.56 -18.03 2.03
C ASN A 54 18.57 -18.42 3.16
N THR A 55 17.27 -18.19 2.92
CA THR A 55 16.22 -18.41 3.91
C THR A 55 15.81 -19.86 4.04
N THR A 56 15.47 -20.31 5.26
CA THR A 56 14.79 -21.59 5.53
C THR A 56 13.27 -21.51 5.31
N ASN A 57 12.72 -20.31 5.15
CA ASN A 57 11.28 -19.95 5.22
C ASN A 57 10.61 -20.23 6.58
N LEU A 58 11.36 -20.57 7.62
CA LEU A 58 10.79 -20.69 8.96
C LEU A 58 10.40 -19.32 9.51
N ASN A 59 9.16 -19.19 9.95
CA ASN A 59 8.69 -18.03 10.69
C ASN A 59 9.05 -18.16 12.17
N ASP A 60 10.08 -17.46 12.60
CA ASP A 60 10.49 -17.36 14.00
C ASP A 60 10.19 -15.95 14.52
N TYR A 61 9.11 -15.82 15.27
CA TYR A 61 8.64 -14.55 15.82
C TYR A 61 9.46 -14.01 16.99
N ASN A 62 10.36 -14.82 17.53
CA ASN A 62 11.21 -14.45 18.68
C ASN A 62 12.60 -13.96 18.25
N ASN A 63 13.01 -14.27 17.01
CA ASN A 63 14.31 -13.91 16.46
C ASN A 63 14.12 -13.18 15.13
N LEU A 64 14.07 -11.85 15.19
CA LEU A 64 13.81 -10.99 14.05
C LEU A 64 14.99 -10.07 13.78
N LYS A 65 15.40 -9.94 12.52
CA LYS A 65 16.35 -8.90 12.09
C LYS A 65 15.62 -7.56 11.88
N TYR A 66 14.46 -7.60 11.24
CA TYR A 66 13.63 -6.41 10.95
C TYR A 66 12.51 -6.32 11.99
N THR A 67 12.85 -5.86 13.19
CA THR A 67 11.93 -5.81 14.34
C THR A 67 10.70 -4.96 14.06
N TRP A 68 10.83 -3.91 13.25
CA TRP A 68 9.72 -3.07 12.79
C TRP A 68 8.63 -3.89 12.06
N ALA A 69 8.99 -4.97 11.37
CA ALA A 69 8.03 -5.80 10.66
C ALA A 69 7.04 -6.50 11.61
N SER A 70 7.49 -6.90 12.81
CA SER A 70 6.61 -7.47 13.83
C SER A 70 5.63 -6.43 14.40
N GLU A 71 6.09 -5.21 14.60
CA GLU A 71 5.24 -4.09 15.06
C GLU A 71 4.20 -3.76 14.00
N TRP A 72 4.63 -3.63 12.75
CA TRP A 72 3.76 -3.45 11.60
C TRP A 72 2.70 -4.55 11.48
N TYR A 73 3.13 -5.81 11.53
CA TYR A 73 2.25 -6.98 11.44
C TYR A 73 1.14 -6.95 12.51
N ARG A 74 1.50 -6.64 13.76
CA ARG A 74 0.53 -6.51 14.85
C ARG A 74 -0.43 -5.34 14.63
N GLN A 75 0.08 -4.20 14.16
CA GLN A 75 -0.73 -3.04 13.83
C GLN A 75 -1.75 -3.36 12.73
N ALA A 76 -1.31 -3.98 11.64
CA ALA A 76 -2.16 -4.37 10.54
C ALA A 76 -3.24 -5.39 10.96
N MET A 77 -2.89 -6.39 11.78
CA MET A 77 -3.87 -7.33 12.37
C MET A 77 -4.90 -6.61 13.25
N ASN A 78 -4.48 -5.62 14.04
CA ASN A 78 -5.39 -4.84 14.90
C ASN A 78 -6.31 -3.93 14.08
N ASN A 79 -5.96 -3.65 12.83
CA ASN A 79 -6.79 -2.88 11.91
C ASN A 79 -7.89 -3.71 11.23
N PHE A 80 -8.09 -4.95 11.61
CA PHE A 80 -9.14 -5.81 11.04
C PHE A 80 -10.52 -5.16 11.10
N TRP A 81 -11.26 -5.25 10.00
CA TRP A 81 -12.63 -4.81 9.83
C TRP A 81 -13.27 -5.56 8.65
N ILE A 82 -14.59 -5.52 8.57
CA ILE A 82 -15.37 -6.05 7.43
C ILE A 82 -16.36 -4.99 6.94
N PRO A 83 -16.63 -4.92 5.62
CA PRO A 83 -17.50 -3.90 5.05
C PRO A 83 -18.90 -3.88 5.63
N GLU A 84 -19.45 -5.04 5.93
CA GLU A 84 -20.82 -5.22 6.44
C GLU A 84 -21.05 -4.62 7.84
N GLU A 85 -19.98 -4.22 8.56
CA GLU A 85 -20.11 -3.47 9.82
C GLU A 85 -20.53 -2.02 9.61
N ILE A 86 -20.48 -1.52 8.36
CA ILE A 86 -20.75 -0.13 8.03
C ILE A 86 -22.17 0.04 7.51
N ASN A 87 -22.88 1.00 8.09
CA ASN A 87 -24.27 1.29 7.74
C ASN A 87 -24.32 2.28 6.57
N LEU A 88 -24.81 1.83 5.42
CA LEU A 88 -25.00 2.63 4.20
C LEU A 88 -26.43 3.16 4.01
N SER A 89 -27.32 3.03 5.00
CA SER A 89 -28.74 3.40 4.87
C SER A 89 -28.96 4.88 4.55
N GLN A 90 -28.07 5.76 4.99
CA GLN A 90 -28.15 7.18 4.63
C GLN A 90 -27.61 7.42 3.22
N ASP A 91 -26.56 6.70 2.81
CA ASP A 91 -25.93 6.81 1.52
C ASP A 91 -26.88 6.44 0.37
N ILE A 92 -27.73 5.43 0.58
CA ILE A 92 -28.81 5.07 -0.37
C ILE A 92 -29.75 6.26 -0.66
N LYS A 93 -30.00 7.10 0.35
CA LYS A 93 -30.87 8.28 0.21
C LYS A 93 -30.12 9.47 -0.38
N ASP A 94 -28.84 9.60 -0.05
CA ASP A 94 -28.02 10.74 -0.47
C ASP A 94 -27.59 10.62 -1.93
N TYR A 95 -27.21 9.41 -2.37
CA TYR A 95 -26.64 9.16 -3.68
C TYR A 95 -27.48 9.68 -4.87
N PRO A 96 -28.82 9.45 -4.95
CA PRO A 96 -29.65 10.00 -6.00
C PRO A 96 -29.79 11.54 -5.91
N ASN A 97 -29.46 12.14 -4.76
CA ASN A 97 -29.56 13.58 -4.51
C ASN A 97 -28.20 14.30 -4.59
N LEU A 98 -27.13 13.62 -4.93
CA LEU A 98 -25.84 14.24 -5.23
C LEU A 98 -25.99 15.18 -6.46
N SER A 99 -25.29 16.31 -6.43
CA SER A 99 -25.21 17.17 -7.63
C SER A 99 -24.54 16.40 -8.79
N PRO A 100 -24.76 16.79 -10.05
CA PRO A 100 -24.12 16.13 -11.18
C PRO A 100 -22.58 16.04 -11.06
N ALA A 101 -21.94 17.07 -10.49
CA ALA A 101 -20.50 17.10 -10.26
C ALA A 101 -20.08 16.12 -9.16
N GLU A 102 -20.78 16.10 -8.02
CA GLU A 102 -20.52 15.15 -6.93
C GLU A 102 -20.75 13.71 -7.38
N ARG A 103 -21.80 13.47 -8.17
CA ARG A 103 -22.12 12.14 -8.70
C ARG A 103 -21.02 11.65 -9.65
N LYS A 104 -20.63 12.49 -10.61
CA LYS A 104 -19.53 12.19 -11.54
C LYS A 104 -18.25 11.84 -10.78
N ALA A 105 -17.90 12.64 -9.76
CA ALA A 105 -16.69 12.41 -8.96
C ALA A 105 -16.79 11.11 -8.17
N TYR A 106 -17.92 10.83 -7.53
CA TYR A 106 -18.17 9.60 -6.78
C TYR A 106 -17.96 8.36 -7.67
N ASP A 107 -18.64 8.30 -8.80
CA ASP A 107 -18.63 7.15 -9.70
C ASP A 107 -17.21 6.90 -10.29
N LYS A 108 -16.54 7.96 -10.75
CA LYS A 108 -15.19 7.86 -11.34
C LYS A 108 -14.12 7.50 -10.32
N ILE A 109 -14.21 8.05 -9.11
CA ILE A 109 -13.26 7.73 -8.04
C ILE A 109 -13.41 6.29 -7.61
N LEU A 110 -14.65 5.78 -7.43
CA LEU A 110 -14.87 4.37 -7.12
C LEU A 110 -14.36 3.45 -8.22
N SER A 111 -14.61 3.77 -9.50
CA SER A 111 -14.08 2.99 -10.63
C SER A 111 -12.55 2.86 -10.58
N PHE A 112 -11.86 3.91 -10.14
CA PHE A 112 -10.41 3.92 -9.99
C PHE A 112 -9.95 3.04 -8.82
N LEU A 113 -10.53 3.24 -7.64
CA LEU A 113 -10.17 2.51 -6.42
C LEU A 113 -10.36 1.00 -6.58
N VAL A 114 -11.52 0.56 -7.10
CA VAL A 114 -11.81 -0.86 -7.33
C VAL A 114 -10.73 -1.56 -8.16
N PHE A 115 -10.22 -0.90 -9.20
CA PHE A 115 -9.23 -1.53 -10.07
C PHE A 115 -7.85 -1.57 -9.42
N LEU A 116 -7.42 -0.50 -8.73
CA LEU A 116 -6.08 -0.43 -8.13
C LEU A 116 -5.88 -1.47 -7.02
N ASP A 117 -6.85 -1.60 -6.12
CA ASP A 117 -6.76 -2.61 -5.05
C ASP A 117 -6.84 -4.03 -5.62
N SER A 118 -7.60 -4.21 -6.71
CA SER A 118 -7.63 -5.50 -7.41
C SER A 118 -6.28 -5.89 -8.01
N ILE A 119 -5.52 -4.96 -8.61
CA ILE A 119 -4.18 -5.26 -9.15
C ILE A 119 -3.17 -5.52 -8.02
N GLN A 120 -3.33 -4.90 -6.86
CA GLN A 120 -2.50 -5.12 -5.68
C GLN A 120 -2.61 -6.55 -5.18
N THR A 121 -3.81 -7.14 -5.15
CA THR A 121 -4.00 -8.55 -4.74
C THR A 121 -3.20 -9.52 -5.60
N ALA A 122 -2.94 -9.19 -6.87
CA ALA A 122 -2.12 -9.99 -7.78
C ALA A 122 -0.62 -9.66 -7.69
N ASN A 123 -0.27 -8.38 -7.51
CA ASN A 123 1.12 -7.91 -7.50
C ASN A 123 1.87 -8.32 -6.22
N LEU A 124 1.26 -8.14 -5.05
CA LEU A 124 1.93 -8.36 -3.76
C LEU A 124 2.45 -9.79 -3.56
N PRO A 125 1.70 -10.87 -3.89
CA PRO A 125 2.22 -12.23 -3.85
C PRO A 125 3.43 -12.44 -4.76
N CYS A 126 3.41 -11.87 -5.99
CA CYS A 126 4.54 -11.97 -6.93
C CYS A 126 5.80 -11.31 -6.38
N VAL A 127 5.66 -10.17 -5.73
CA VAL A 127 6.77 -9.50 -5.03
C VAL A 127 7.26 -10.34 -3.86
N GLY A 128 6.34 -10.91 -3.08
CA GLY A 128 6.61 -11.76 -1.93
C GLY A 128 7.49 -12.97 -2.25
N GLU A 129 7.45 -13.50 -3.49
CA GLU A 129 8.30 -14.61 -3.94
C GLU A 129 9.80 -14.27 -3.89
N TYR A 130 10.18 -12.99 -3.94
CA TYR A 130 11.56 -12.50 -3.95
C TYR A 130 12.01 -11.88 -2.63
N ILE A 131 11.07 -11.64 -1.69
CA ILE A 131 11.41 -11.18 -0.33
C ILE A 131 11.84 -12.37 0.50
N THR A 132 13.13 -12.43 0.86
CA THR A 132 13.72 -13.53 1.64
C THR A 132 13.70 -13.30 3.14
N ALA A 133 13.34 -12.09 3.59
CA ALA A 133 13.06 -11.78 4.99
C ALA A 133 11.65 -12.25 5.37
N ASN A 134 11.55 -13.34 6.13
CA ASN A 134 10.26 -13.98 6.43
C ASN A 134 9.29 -13.05 7.17
N GLU A 135 9.79 -12.28 8.14
CA GLU A 135 9.00 -11.30 8.89
C GLU A 135 8.40 -10.21 8.00
N VAL A 136 9.10 -9.80 6.94
CA VAL A 136 8.60 -8.82 5.96
C VAL A 136 7.62 -9.48 5.00
N ASN A 137 7.87 -10.73 4.61
CA ASN A 137 6.93 -11.47 3.76
C ASN A 137 5.58 -11.71 4.44
N LEU A 138 5.57 -11.90 5.76
CA LEU A 138 4.32 -11.95 6.54
C LEU A 138 3.53 -10.63 6.45
N CYS A 139 4.22 -9.49 6.44
CA CYS A 139 3.57 -8.19 6.26
C CYS A 139 2.90 -8.09 4.89
N LEU A 140 3.58 -8.49 3.82
CA LEU A 140 3.00 -8.52 2.47
C LEU A 140 1.76 -9.42 2.37
N ASN A 141 1.74 -10.55 3.08
CA ASN A 141 0.58 -11.43 3.11
C ASN A 141 -0.63 -10.78 3.82
N ILE A 142 -0.40 -10.05 4.92
CA ILE A 142 -1.47 -9.30 5.60
C ILE A 142 -1.94 -8.14 4.73
N GLN A 143 -1.04 -7.40 4.09
CA GLN A 143 -1.44 -6.36 3.14
C GLN A 143 -2.30 -6.94 2.01
N THR A 144 -1.89 -8.05 1.40
CA THR A 144 -2.69 -8.73 0.36
C THR A 144 -4.11 -9.05 0.85
N PHE A 145 -4.26 -9.49 2.10
CA PHE A 145 -5.56 -9.72 2.71
C PHE A 145 -6.35 -8.41 2.86
N GLN A 146 -5.73 -7.33 3.30
CA GLN A 146 -6.38 -6.02 3.43
C GLN A 146 -6.86 -5.48 2.07
N GLU A 147 -6.08 -5.65 1.00
CA GLU A 147 -6.51 -5.29 -0.37
C GLU A 147 -7.74 -6.10 -0.83
N CYS A 148 -7.86 -7.37 -0.40
CA CYS A 148 -9.07 -8.14 -0.64
C CYS A 148 -10.29 -7.55 0.11
N VAL A 149 -10.09 -7.08 1.34
CA VAL A 149 -11.16 -6.42 2.13
C VAL A 149 -11.56 -5.08 1.47
N HIS A 150 -10.59 -4.30 0.99
CA HIS A 150 -10.85 -3.05 0.26
C HIS A 150 -11.67 -3.31 -1.01
N SER A 151 -11.26 -4.28 -1.83
CA SER A 151 -12.00 -4.68 -3.04
C SER A 151 -13.42 -5.14 -2.71
N GLN A 152 -13.60 -5.88 -1.61
CA GLN A 152 -14.93 -6.29 -1.13
C GLN A 152 -15.76 -5.07 -0.69
N SER A 153 -15.15 -4.08 -0.03
CA SER A 153 -15.86 -2.90 0.46
C SER A 153 -16.43 -2.05 -0.68
N TYR A 154 -15.66 -1.84 -1.74
CA TYR A 154 -16.18 -1.13 -2.91
C TYR A 154 -17.32 -1.89 -3.59
N SER A 155 -17.25 -3.22 -3.65
CA SER A 155 -18.35 -4.04 -4.15
C SER A 155 -19.58 -3.91 -3.27
N TYR A 156 -19.40 -3.91 -1.95
CA TYR A 156 -20.49 -3.72 -0.98
C TYR A 156 -21.15 -2.34 -1.11
N MET A 157 -20.33 -1.27 -1.25
CA MET A 157 -20.84 0.09 -1.53
C MET A 157 -21.68 0.11 -2.80
N LEU A 158 -21.15 -0.41 -3.91
CA LEU A 158 -21.81 -0.39 -5.21
C LEU A 158 -23.11 -1.24 -5.22
N ASP A 159 -23.08 -2.44 -4.65
CA ASP A 159 -24.24 -3.33 -4.57
C ASP A 159 -25.36 -2.74 -3.69
N THR A 160 -24.99 -1.94 -2.67
CA THR A 160 -25.94 -1.37 -1.72
C THR A 160 -26.55 -0.06 -2.21
N ILE A 161 -25.77 0.76 -2.90
CA ILE A 161 -26.10 2.17 -3.21
C ILE A 161 -26.62 2.33 -4.65
N CYS A 162 -26.05 1.57 -5.60
CA CYS A 162 -26.31 1.73 -7.02
C CYS A 162 -27.30 0.71 -7.56
N SER A 163 -27.98 1.05 -8.66
CA SER A 163 -28.69 0.05 -9.46
C SER A 163 -27.72 -0.92 -10.15
N PRO A 164 -28.16 -2.12 -10.56
CA PRO A 164 -27.27 -3.09 -11.22
C PRO A 164 -26.57 -2.55 -12.48
N ASP A 165 -27.27 -1.72 -13.27
CA ASP A 165 -26.69 -1.14 -14.49
C ASP A 165 -25.63 -0.08 -14.14
N GLU A 166 -25.92 0.84 -13.22
CA GLU A 166 -24.97 1.85 -12.73
C GLU A 166 -23.72 1.19 -12.14
N ARG A 167 -23.90 0.12 -11.34
CA ARG A 167 -22.81 -0.66 -10.78
C ARG A 167 -21.86 -1.19 -11.85
N MET A 168 -22.41 -1.78 -12.92
CA MET A 168 -21.60 -2.33 -14.00
C MET A 168 -20.86 -1.23 -14.76
N ASP A 169 -21.50 -0.09 -15.00
CA ASP A 169 -20.87 1.06 -15.63
C ASP A 169 -19.69 1.58 -14.80
N ILE A 170 -19.85 1.74 -13.48
CA ILE A 170 -18.80 2.19 -12.58
C ILE A 170 -17.65 1.18 -12.55
N LEU A 171 -17.93 -0.11 -12.36
CA LEU A 171 -16.89 -1.16 -12.26
C LEU A 171 -15.94 -1.19 -13.47
N TYR A 172 -16.43 -0.89 -14.66
CA TYR A 172 -15.66 -1.01 -15.90
C TYR A 172 -15.33 0.33 -16.57
N GLN A 173 -15.68 1.47 -15.97
CA GLN A 173 -15.40 2.80 -16.55
C GLN A 173 -13.90 3.05 -16.76
N TRP A 174 -13.05 2.48 -15.92
CA TRP A 174 -11.59 2.58 -16.05
C TRP A 174 -11.04 2.07 -17.40
N LYS A 175 -11.78 1.23 -18.13
CA LYS A 175 -11.38 0.70 -19.43
C LYS A 175 -11.57 1.70 -20.58
N THR A 176 -12.46 2.66 -20.40
CA THR A 176 -12.89 3.62 -21.44
C THR A 176 -12.55 5.06 -21.12
N ASP A 177 -12.35 5.39 -19.84
CA ASP A 177 -11.91 6.72 -19.41
C ASP A 177 -10.39 6.85 -19.62
N GLU A 178 -9.97 7.80 -20.46
CA GLU A 178 -8.56 8.00 -20.83
C GLU A 178 -7.67 8.33 -19.63
N HIS A 179 -8.17 9.10 -18.65
CA HIS A 179 -7.42 9.44 -17.45
C HIS A 179 -7.20 8.23 -16.56
N LEU A 180 -8.24 7.42 -16.35
CA LEU A 180 -8.16 6.18 -15.58
C LEU A 180 -7.23 5.17 -16.24
N LEU A 181 -7.39 4.97 -17.54
CA LEU A 181 -6.56 4.02 -18.29
C LEU A 181 -5.08 4.42 -18.23
N LYS A 182 -4.77 5.73 -18.39
CA LYS A 182 -3.40 6.24 -18.29
C LYS A 182 -2.76 5.96 -16.92
N ARG A 183 -3.49 6.22 -15.83
CA ARG A 183 -3.03 6.01 -14.45
C ARG A 183 -2.79 4.54 -14.15
N ASN A 184 -3.75 3.69 -14.54
CA ASN A 184 -3.65 2.23 -14.36
C ASN A 184 -2.49 1.65 -15.19
N THR A 185 -2.29 2.14 -16.42
CA THR A 185 -1.18 1.73 -17.28
C THR A 185 0.16 2.07 -16.64
N PHE A 186 0.31 3.29 -16.10
CA PHE A 186 1.56 3.75 -15.48
C PHE A 186 2.03 2.84 -14.34
N ILE A 187 1.12 2.43 -13.45
CA ILE A 187 1.43 1.50 -12.36
C ILE A 187 1.63 0.08 -12.90
N GLY A 188 0.73 -0.36 -13.78
CA GLY A 188 0.77 -1.70 -14.38
C GLY A 188 2.05 -1.97 -15.17
N GLU A 189 2.61 -0.97 -15.85
CA GLU A 189 3.88 -1.09 -16.57
C GLU A 189 5.06 -1.35 -15.61
N CYS A 190 5.11 -0.67 -14.45
CA CYS A 190 6.13 -0.94 -13.43
C CYS A 190 6.04 -2.38 -12.92
N TYR A 191 4.82 -2.89 -12.68
CA TYR A 191 4.60 -4.24 -12.22
C TYR A 191 4.97 -5.28 -13.29
N ASN A 192 4.54 -5.05 -14.53
CA ASN A 192 4.86 -5.91 -15.67
C ASN A 192 6.37 -5.93 -15.99
N GLU A 193 7.06 -4.80 -15.87
CA GLU A 193 8.51 -4.74 -16.07
C GLU A 193 9.23 -5.69 -15.10
N PHE A 194 8.84 -5.68 -13.82
CA PHE A 194 9.39 -6.60 -12.84
C PHE A 194 9.04 -8.06 -13.16
N GLN A 195 7.80 -8.36 -13.54
CA GLN A 195 7.37 -9.71 -13.91
C GLN A 195 8.21 -10.31 -15.05
N VAL A 196 8.69 -9.47 -15.96
CA VAL A 196 9.53 -9.89 -17.09
C VAL A 196 11.00 -9.99 -16.69
N LYS A 197 11.55 -8.95 -16.09
CA LYS A 197 13.00 -8.83 -15.81
C LYS A 197 13.43 -9.55 -14.54
N LYS A 198 12.61 -9.49 -13.50
CA LYS A 198 12.83 -10.13 -12.18
C LYS A 198 14.18 -9.76 -11.54
N ASP A 199 14.76 -8.63 -11.87
CA ASP A 199 16.03 -8.15 -11.31
C ASP A 199 15.82 -7.19 -10.14
N ALA A 200 16.89 -6.91 -9.40
CA ALA A 200 16.82 -6.08 -8.19
C ALA A 200 16.46 -4.63 -8.48
N ARG A 201 16.84 -4.08 -9.64
CA ARG A 201 16.51 -2.69 -10.00
C ARG A 201 15.01 -2.54 -10.29
N THR A 202 14.44 -3.46 -11.04
CA THR A 202 12.99 -3.47 -11.31
C THR A 202 12.19 -3.77 -10.05
N LEU A 203 12.73 -4.55 -9.09
CA LEU A 203 12.12 -4.71 -7.78
C LEU A 203 12.08 -3.38 -7.00
N VAL A 204 13.16 -2.60 -6.98
CA VAL A 204 13.17 -1.26 -6.35
C VAL A 204 12.12 -0.35 -7.00
N LYS A 205 11.97 -0.39 -8.33
CA LYS A 205 10.92 0.34 -9.04
C LYS A 205 9.52 -0.09 -8.62
N VAL A 206 9.27 -1.39 -8.48
CA VAL A 206 7.98 -1.91 -7.99
C VAL A 206 7.72 -1.46 -6.56
N MET A 207 8.72 -1.48 -5.67
CA MET A 207 8.57 -0.95 -4.32
C MET A 207 8.21 0.54 -4.34
N MET A 208 8.83 1.31 -5.23
CA MET A 208 8.51 2.72 -5.39
C MET A 208 7.14 2.95 -6.02
N ALA A 209 6.71 2.11 -6.98
CA ALA A 209 5.38 2.16 -7.57
C ALA A 209 4.29 1.88 -6.52
N ASN A 210 4.47 0.86 -5.67
CA ASN A 210 3.59 0.62 -4.53
C ASN A 210 3.59 1.82 -3.57
N PHE A 211 4.77 2.35 -3.23
CA PHE A 211 4.87 3.50 -2.34
C PHE A 211 4.11 4.75 -2.85
N VAL A 212 4.12 5.03 -4.15
CA VAL A 212 3.36 6.16 -4.71
C VAL A 212 1.88 5.83 -4.89
N LEU A 213 1.53 4.57 -5.17
CA LEU A 213 0.14 4.14 -5.23
C LEU A 213 -0.52 4.38 -3.87
N GLU A 214 0.04 3.81 -2.81
CA GLU A 214 -0.46 3.92 -1.44
C GLU A 214 -0.39 5.35 -0.88
N GLY A 215 0.61 6.13 -1.30
CA GLY A 215 0.90 7.45 -0.73
C GLY A 215 0.38 8.66 -1.51
N ILE A 216 -0.01 8.49 -2.77
CA ILE A 216 -0.41 9.60 -3.66
C ILE A 216 -1.75 9.31 -4.36
N TYR A 217 -1.90 8.16 -5.04
CA TYR A 217 -3.00 7.94 -5.97
C TYR A 217 -4.39 7.80 -5.35
N PHE A 218 -4.49 7.50 -4.08
CA PHE A 218 -5.77 7.38 -3.38
C PHE A 218 -6.25 8.69 -2.74
N PHE A 219 -5.35 9.65 -2.53
CA PHE A 219 -5.61 10.76 -1.61
C PHE A 219 -6.60 11.80 -2.12
N SER A 220 -6.70 12.03 -3.42
CA SER A 220 -7.76 12.90 -3.96
C SER A 220 -9.14 12.28 -3.77
N GLY A 221 -9.23 10.95 -3.91
CA GLY A 221 -10.44 10.19 -3.63
C GLY A 221 -10.85 10.27 -2.16
N PHE A 222 -9.92 9.99 -1.25
CA PHE A 222 -10.17 10.08 0.19
C PHE A 222 -10.65 11.47 0.61
N MET A 223 -9.95 12.51 0.15
CA MET A 223 -10.33 13.90 0.37
C MET A 223 -11.76 14.20 -0.14
N PHE A 224 -12.14 13.68 -1.30
CA PHE A 224 -13.49 13.87 -1.85
C PHE A 224 -14.57 13.24 -0.96
N PHE A 225 -14.40 12.00 -0.53
CA PHE A 225 -15.36 11.32 0.37
C PHE A 225 -15.47 12.03 1.71
N TYR A 226 -14.36 12.49 2.28
CA TYR A 226 -14.38 13.27 3.51
C TYR A 226 -15.09 14.62 3.33
N ASN A 227 -14.93 15.24 2.17
CA ASN A 227 -15.64 16.48 1.85
C ASN A 227 -17.16 16.26 1.72
N LEU A 228 -17.61 15.15 1.13
CA LEU A 228 -19.03 14.79 1.14
C LEU A 228 -19.57 14.66 2.57
N SER A 229 -18.86 13.90 3.40
CA SER A 229 -19.26 13.70 4.82
C SER A 229 -19.26 15.00 5.61
N ARG A 230 -18.29 15.89 5.40
CA ARG A 230 -18.24 17.22 6.01
C ARG A 230 -19.45 18.09 5.63
N ASN A 231 -19.98 17.88 4.44
CA ASN A 231 -21.17 18.55 3.93
C ASN A 231 -22.48 17.78 4.26
N GLY A 232 -22.43 16.79 5.17
CA GLY A 232 -23.58 16.02 5.63
C GLY A 232 -24.10 14.98 4.64
N LYS A 233 -23.27 14.52 3.69
CA LYS A 233 -23.61 13.56 2.64
C LYS A 233 -22.75 12.31 2.72
N MET A 234 -23.29 11.15 2.35
CA MET A 234 -22.55 9.90 2.17
C MET A 234 -21.70 9.48 3.39
N PRO A 235 -22.26 9.47 4.61
CA PRO A 235 -21.48 9.22 5.84
C PRO A 235 -20.91 7.79 5.89
N GLY A 236 -21.65 6.81 5.37
CA GLY A 236 -21.21 5.42 5.34
C GLY A 236 -20.05 5.20 4.39
N SER A 237 -20.12 5.72 3.16
CA SER A 237 -19.01 5.69 2.20
C SER A 237 -17.76 6.35 2.78
N ALA A 238 -17.90 7.52 3.42
CA ALA A 238 -16.79 8.17 4.07
C ALA A 238 -16.21 7.35 5.25
N GLN A 239 -17.03 6.56 5.93
CA GLN A 239 -16.59 5.67 7.00
C GLN A 239 -15.74 4.51 6.46
N GLU A 240 -16.17 3.87 5.35
CA GLU A 240 -15.38 2.83 4.68
C GLU A 240 -14.04 3.38 4.21
N ILE A 241 -14.06 4.53 3.53
CA ILE A 241 -12.85 5.21 3.08
C ILE A 241 -11.90 5.56 4.25
N ARG A 242 -12.40 5.86 5.45
CA ARG A 242 -11.52 6.07 6.63
C ARG A 242 -10.79 4.79 7.04
N TYR A 243 -11.47 3.65 6.98
CA TYR A 243 -10.83 2.37 7.32
C TYR A 243 -9.79 1.99 6.26
N ILE A 244 -10.12 2.17 4.98
CA ILE A 244 -9.18 1.98 3.88
C ILE A 244 -7.98 2.92 4.04
N ASN A 245 -8.18 4.24 4.19
CA ASN A 245 -7.08 5.20 4.35
C ASN A 245 -6.17 4.89 5.54
N ARG A 246 -6.72 4.40 6.65
CA ARG A 246 -5.91 3.92 7.78
C ARG A 246 -5.00 2.76 7.37
N ASP A 247 -5.52 1.82 6.61
CA ASP A 247 -4.77 0.66 6.15
C ASP A 247 -3.73 1.10 5.10
N GLU A 248 -4.06 2.02 4.17
CA GLU A 248 -3.13 2.57 3.17
C GLU A 248 -1.96 3.34 3.80
N ASN A 249 -2.18 4.08 4.88
CA ASN A 249 -1.08 4.68 5.62
C ASN A 249 -0.15 3.62 6.23
N THR A 250 -0.70 2.49 6.66
CA THR A 250 0.08 1.35 7.15
C THR A 250 0.86 0.69 6.01
N HIS A 251 0.24 0.51 4.83
CA HIS A 251 0.89 -0.03 3.62
C HIS A 251 2.04 0.87 3.14
N LEU A 252 1.81 2.17 3.09
CA LEU A 252 2.83 3.16 2.76
C LEU A 252 4.06 3.04 3.66
N TRP A 253 3.86 2.87 4.97
CA TRP A 253 4.94 2.71 5.93
C TRP A 253 5.73 1.41 5.69
N LEU A 254 5.06 0.32 5.28
CA LEU A 254 5.70 -0.95 4.90
C LEU A 254 6.67 -0.74 3.74
N PHE A 255 6.20 -0.16 2.63
CA PHE A 255 7.06 0.07 1.45
C PHE A 255 8.19 1.05 1.73
N ARG A 256 7.92 2.10 2.52
CA ARG A 256 8.98 3.00 3.00
C ARG A 256 10.12 2.24 3.69
N ASN A 257 9.79 1.37 4.61
CA ASN A 257 10.80 0.62 5.36
C ASN A 257 11.51 -0.41 4.48
N ILE A 258 10.82 -1.10 3.59
CA ILE A 258 11.45 -2.00 2.62
C ILE A 258 12.48 -1.24 1.77
N ILE A 259 12.13 -0.07 1.22
CA ILE A 259 13.04 0.76 0.42
C ILE A 259 14.25 1.21 1.24
N ILE A 260 14.04 1.65 2.49
CA ILE A 260 15.13 2.07 3.38
C ILE A 260 16.08 0.90 3.70
N GLU A 261 15.54 -0.28 4.02
CA GLU A 261 16.37 -1.46 4.31
C GLU A 261 17.09 -1.97 3.08
N LEU A 262 16.44 -2.00 1.90
CA LEU A 262 17.11 -2.32 0.64
C LEU A 262 18.30 -1.37 0.36
N ARG A 263 18.11 -0.06 0.59
CA ARG A 263 19.20 0.93 0.42
C ARG A 263 20.35 0.72 1.40
N LYS A 264 20.08 0.27 2.64
CA LYS A 264 21.14 -0.07 3.61
C LYS A 264 21.90 -1.34 3.23
N GLU A 265 21.20 -2.34 2.73
CA GLU A 265 21.79 -3.64 2.38
C GLU A 265 22.48 -3.65 1.02
N HIS A 266 21.96 -2.87 0.07
CA HIS A 266 22.35 -2.80 -1.32
C HIS A 266 22.46 -1.35 -1.80
N PRO A 267 23.40 -0.53 -1.23
CA PRO A 267 23.55 0.87 -1.62
C PRO A 267 23.86 1.03 -3.11
N GLU A 268 24.49 0.02 -3.74
CA GLU A 268 24.79 -0.03 -5.16
C GLU A 268 23.55 -0.04 -6.08
N LEU A 269 22.37 -0.42 -5.55
CA LEU A 269 21.09 -0.33 -6.26
C LEU A 269 20.55 1.10 -6.32
N PHE A 270 20.98 1.97 -5.39
CA PHE A 270 20.47 3.33 -5.22
C PHE A 270 21.47 4.37 -5.72
N ASP A 271 22.07 4.10 -6.89
CA ASP A 271 22.89 5.06 -7.60
C ASP A 271 22.09 6.32 -8.04
N ASP A 272 22.78 7.37 -8.48
CA ASP A 272 22.14 8.63 -8.90
C ASP A 272 21.07 8.41 -9.98
N HIS A 273 21.26 7.42 -10.86
CA HIS A 273 20.28 7.07 -11.90
C HIS A 273 19.00 6.49 -11.28
N MET A 274 19.10 5.52 -10.35
CA MET A 274 17.93 4.94 -9.68
C MET A 274 17.20 6.00 -8.84
N VAL A 275 17.93 6.85 -8.12
CA VAL A 275 17.32 7.93 -7.34
C VAL A 275 16.58 8.91 -8.25
N SER A 276 17.11 9.21 -9.46
CA SER A 276 16.42 10.02 -10.46
C SER A 276 15.14 9.34 -10.96
N GLU A 277 15.21 8.05 -11.31
CA GLU A 277 14.03 7.27 -11.72
C GLU A 277 12.94 7.25 -10.64
N MET A 278 13.31 7.03 -9.38
CA MET A 278 12.37 7.06 -8.24
C MET A 278 11.71 8.43 -8.08
N LYS A 279 12.49 9.50 -8.23
CA LYS A 279 12.00 10.89 -8.17
C LYS A 279 11.06 11.20 -9.32
N GLU A 280 11.40 10.81 -10.53
CA GLU A 280 10.57 10.99 -11.73
C GLU A 280 9.25 10.23 -11.60
N LEU A 281 9.27 9.00 -11.08
CA LEU A 281 8.08 8.20 -10.81
C LEU A 281 7.15 8.90 -9.81
N LEU A 282 7.68 9.44 -8.71
CA LEU A 282 6.89 10.20 -7.74
C LEU A 282 6.33 11.50 -8.37
N MET A 283 7.15 12.24 -9.11
CA MET A 283 6.71 13.50 -9.74
C MET A 283 5.62 13.26 -10.78
N GLU A 284 5.75 12.19 -11.57
CA GLU A 284 4.71 11.81 -12.54
C GLU A 284 3.43 11.37 -11.83
N ALA A 285 3.52 10.61 -10.74
CA ALA A 285 2.36 10.24 -9.95
C ALA A 285 1.63 11.47 -9.37
N VAL A 286 2.37 12.44 -8.82
CA VAL A 286 1.82 13.71 -8.32
C VAL A 286 1.16 14.50 -9.44
N ARG A 287 1.77 14.56 -10.63
CA ARG A 287 1.20 15.25 -11.80
C ARG A 287 -0.11 14.60 -12.25
N GLN A 288 -0.12 13.27 -12.38
CA GLN A 288 -1.30 12.51 -12.77
C GLN A 288 -2.43 12.62 -11.73
N GLU A 289 -2.09 12.62 -10.44
CA GLU A 289 -3.07 12.78 -9.36
C GLU A 289 -3.73 14.17 -9.41
N ILE A 290 -2.95 15.23 -9.64
CA ILE A 290 -3.47 16.60 -9.80
C ILE A 290 -4.38 16.69 -11.03
N GLU A 291 -3.92 16.19 -12.20
CA GLU A 291 -4.72 16.18 -13.43
C GLU A 291 -6.04 15.44 -13.24
N TRP A 292 -5.98 14.27 -12.64
CA TRP A 292 -7.13 13.45 -12.33
C TRP A 292 -8.11 14.17 -11.40
N ALA A 293 -7.64 14.67 -10.27
CA ALA A 293 -8.47 15.32 -9.28
C ALA A 293 -9.11 16.61 -9.83
N CYS A 294 -8.39 17.41 -10.63
CA CYS A 294 -8.95 18.56 -11.32
C CYS A 294 -10.01 18.16 -12.34
N TYR A 295 -9.83 17.03 -13.05
CA TYR A 295 -10.81 16.51 -14.01
C TYR A 295 -12.10 16.01 -13.37
N VAL A 296 -12.00 15.31 -12.22
CA VAL A 296 -13.17 14.68 -11.60
C VAL A 296 -13.85 15.57 -10.56
N ILE A 297 -13.10 16.38 -9.83
CA ILE A 297 -13.58 17.26 -8.74
C ILE A 297 -13.61 18.71 -9.21
N GLY A 298 -12.48 19.21 -9.70
CA GLY A 298 -12.30 20.57 -10.20
C GLY A 298 -12.76 21.66 -9.25
N ASN A 299 -13.52 22.61 -9.77
CA ASN A 299 -14.11 23.74 -9.03
C ASN A 299 -15.63 23.58 -8.81
N GLU A 300 -16.22 22.44 -9.20
CA GLU A 300 -17.67 22.24 -9.22
C GLU A 300 -18.20 21.55 -7.96
N VAL A 301 -17.31 20.88 -7.21
CA VAL A 301 -17.66 20.21 -5.94
C VAL A 301 -17.57 21.22 -4.79
N PRO A 302 -18.67 21.50 -4.07
CA PRO A 302 -18.65 22.47 -2.97
C PRO A 302 -17.61 22.14 -1.89
N GLY A 303 -16.80 23.13 -1.53
CA GLY A 303 -15.76 23.00 -0.48
C GLY A 303 -14.38 22.59 -1.00
N LEU A 304 -14.23 22.30 -2.29
CA LEU A 304 -12.98 22.00 -2.97
C LEU A 304 -12.75 22.89 -4.17
N ASN A 305 -11.51 23.09 -4.58
CA ASN A 305 -11.14 23.74 -5.83
C ASN A 305 -9.75 23.27 -6.28
N GLU A 306 -9.43 23.51 -7.55
CA GLU A 306 -8.18 23.05 -8.17
C GLU A 306 -6.93 23.53 -7.43
N LYS A 307 -6.94 24.75 -6.88
CA LYS A 307 -5.79 25.27 -6.12
C LYS A 307 -5.57 24.49 -4.82
N MET A 308 -6.63 24.25 -4.06
CA MET A 308 -6.58 23.49 -2.81
C MET A 308 -6.09 22.07 -3.07
N ILE A 309 -6.62 21.43 -4.12
CA ILE A 309 -6.25 20.08 -4.57
C ILE A 309 -4.75 20.04 -4.92
N THR A 310 -4.31 20.97 -5.79
CA THR A 310 -2.93 21.03 -6.26
C THR A 310 -1.93 21.23 -5.12
N ASP A 311 -2.21 22.17 -4.23
CA ASP A 311 -1.34 22.48 -3.09
C ASP A 311 -1.24 21.27 -2.14
N TYR A 312 -2.36 20.60 -1.89
CA TYR A 312 -2.41 19.43 -1.00
C TYR A 312 -1.65 18.23 -1.59
N ILE A 313 -1.84 17.90 -2.87
CA ILE A 313 -1.16 16.77 -3.50
C ILE A 313 0.34 17.02 -3.62
N ARG A 314 0.79 18.27 -3.89
CA ARG A 314 2.21 18.65 -3.86
C ARG A 314 2.80 18.55 -2.46
N TYR A 315 2.06 18.94 -1.44
CA TYR A 315 2.45 18.73 -0.05
C TYR A 315 2.65 17.24 0.25
N LEU A 316 1.71 16.39 -0.14
CA LEU A 316 1.85 14.93 0.01
C LEU A 316 3.09 14.41 -0.72
N GLY A 317 3.35 14.85 -1.95
CA GLY A 317 4.55 14.49 -2.71
C GLY A 317 5.84 14.83 -1.95
N ASN A 318 5.93 16.02 -1.36
CA ASN A 318 7.04 16.42 -0.51
C ASN A 318 7.17 15.57 0.76
N LEU A 319 6.04 15.31 1.43
CA LEU A 319 5.99 14.51 2.65
C LEU A 319 6.52 13.09 2.37
N ARG A 320 6.03 12.45 1.30
CA ARG A 320 6.44 11.10 0.90
C ARG A 320 7.92 11.05 0.53
N TRP A 321 8.40 11.98 -0.30
CA TRP A 321 9.80 12.04 -0.71
C TRP A 321 10.75 12.29 0.48
N LYS A 322 10.35 13.19 1.38
CA LYS A 322 11.09 13.47 2.61
C LYS A 322 11.17 12.24 3.53
N SER A 323 10.11 11.43 3.61
CA SER A 323 10.10 10.21 4.43
C SER A 323 11.13 9.16 3.97
N LEU A 324 11.53 9.20 2.70
CA LEU A 324 12.63 8.39 2.16
C LEU A 324 14.02 9.00 2.41
N GLY A 325 14.09 10.18 3.05
CA GLY A 325 15.34 10.87 3.42
C GLY A 325 15.86 11.86 2.39
N TYR A 326 15.03 12.33 1.46
CA TYR A 326 15.41 13.28 0.41
C TYR A 326 14.85 14.69 0.67
N ALA A 327 15.45 15.71 0.02
CA ALA A 327 14.97 17.08 0.12
C ALA A 327 13.64 17.28 -0.64
N PRO A 328 12.76 18.20 -0.17
CA PRO A 328 11.49 18.49 -0.84
C PRO A 328 11.64 18.81 -2.33
N ILE A 329 10.63 18.41 -3.13
CA ILE A 329 10.61 18.60 -4.59
C ILE A 329 9.84 19.87 -4.98
N TYR A 330 8.76 20.19 -4.26
CA TYR A 330 7.82 21.27 -4.57
C TYR A 330 8.01 22.46 -3.63
N PRO A 331 8.71 23.54 -4.04
CA PRO A 331 8.92 24.71 -3.19
C PRO A 331 7.58 25.36 -2.78
N GLY A 332 7.48 25.77 -1.52
CA GLY A 332 6.28 26.39 -0.95
C GLY A 332 5.18 25.42 -0.53
N CYS A 333 5.39 24.09 -0.73
CA CYS A 333 4.47 23.04 -0.33
C CYS A 333 5.08 22.11 0.74
N GLU A 334 5.96 22.62 1.60
CA GLU A 334 6.64 21.82 2.64
C GLU A 334 5.77 21.60 3.89
N ARG A 335 4.67 22.31 3.99
CA ARG A 335 3.71 22.23 5.11
C ARG A 335 2.30 21.97 4.58
N GLU A 336 1.50 21.29 5.39
CA GLU A 336 0.09 21.07 5.06
C GLU A 336 -0.62 22.42 4.85
N PRO A 337 -1.35 22.59 3.73
CA PRO A 337 -2.11 23.80 3.47
C PRO A 337 -3.18 24.03 4.54
N GLU A 338 -3.27 25.24 5.09
CA GLU A 338 -4.27 25.58 6.11
C GLU A 338 -5.71 25.26 5.69
N THR A 339 -6.01 25.44 4.40
CA THR A 339 -7.31 25.13 3.81
C THR A 339 -7.64 23.65 3.74
N MET A 340 -6.63 22.76 3.96
CA MET A 340 -6.78 21.30 3.84
C MET A 340 -6.53 20.56 5.18
N LYS A 341 -6.19 21.24 6.27
CA LYS A 341 -5.99 20.63 7.60
C LYS A 341 -7.17 19.81 8.11
N TRP A 342 -8.35 20.08 7.62
CA TRP A 342 -9.54 19.28 7.95
C TRP A 342 -9.45 17.85 7.41
N VAL A 343 -8.68 17.59 6.35
CA VAL A 343 -8.52 16.23 5.79
C VAL A 343 -7.90 15.29 6.81
N SER A 344 -6.81 15.71 7.47
CA SER A 344 -6.16 14.92 8.52
C SER A 344 -7.05 14.68 9.74
N GLN A 345 -7.95 15.61 10.06
CA GLN A 345 -8.95 15.41 11.12
C GLN A 345 -9.98 14.33 10.76
N TYR A 346 -10.43 14.30 9.50
CA TYR A 346 -11.37 13.29 9.02
C TYR A 346 -10.71 11.92 8.78
N SER A 347 -9.44 11.89 8.42
CA SER A 347 -8.69 10.64 8.24
C SER A 347 -8.38 9.93 9.55
N ASN A 348 -8.48 10.61 10.70
CA ASN A 348 -8.19 9.99 12.00
C ASN A 348 -9.32 9.05 12.44
N ALA A 349 -9.23 7.79 12.06
CA ALA A 349 -10.20 6.73 12.39
C ALA A 349 -10.38 6.50 13.90
N ASN A 350 -9.42 6.92 14.73
CA ASN A 350 -9.52 6.77 16.19
C ASN A 350 -10.52 7.76 16.80
N MET A 351 -10.72 8.95 16.24
CA MET A 351 -11.73 9.90 16.71
C MET A 351 -13.16 9.38 16.48
N VAL A 352 -13.40 8.62 15.42
CA VAL A 352 -14.72 8.09 15.09
C VAL A 352 -15.15 6.96 16.02
N LYS A 353 -14.20 6.20 16.59
CA LYS A 353 -14.49 5.13 17.56
C LYS A 353 -14.96 5.65 18.90
N THR A 354 -14.58 6.86 19.29
CA THR A 354 -15.04 7.47 20.55
C THR A 354 -16.55 7.74 20.53
N ASP A 355 -17.09 8.20 19.40
CA ASP A 355 -18.54 8.48 19.29
C ASP A 355 -19.39 7.21 19.15
N PHE A 356 -18.83 6.13 18.56
CA PHE A 356 -19.57 4.88 18.36
C PHE A 356 -19.51 3.92 19.56
N PHE A 357 -18.49 4.04 20.42
CA PHE A 357 -18.23 3.15 21.55
C PHE A 357 -18.51 3.74 22.95
N GLU A 358 -19.16 4.88 23.07
CA GLU A 358 -19.75 5.27 24.36
C GLU A 358 -20.81 4.26 24.84
N ALA A 359 -21.21 3.29 24.00
CA ALA A 359 -22.13 2.21 24.34
C ALA A 359 -21.48 0.84 24.66
N ARG A 360 -20.16 0.63 24.47
CA ARG A 360 -19.49 -0.62 24.86
C ARG A 360 -18.04 -0.38 25.27
N SER A 361 -17.81 -0.49 26.60
CA SER A 361 -16.50 -0.47 27.21
C SER A 361 -15.71 -1.72 26.88
N THR A 362 -14.74 -1.61 25.99
CA THR A 362 -13.48 -2.37 26.06
C THR A 362 -12.44 -1.57 25.31
N ALA A 363 -11.67 -0.80 26.08
CA ALA A 363 -10.59 0.03 25.59
C ALA A 363 -9.40 -0.86 25.17
N TYR A 364 -9.31 -1.16 23.88
CA TYR A 364 -8.03 -1.40 23.25
C TYR A 364 -7.56 -0.07 22.65
N ALA A 365 -6.68 0.61 23.35
CA ALA A 365 -5.97 1.75 22.80
C ALA A 365 -5.11 1.25 21.63
N LYS A 366 -5.54 1.52 20.40
CA LYS A 366 -4.75 1.22 19.21
C LYS A 366 -3.66 2.30 19.12
N SER A 367 -2.42 1.88 19.17
CA SER A 367 -1.27 2.78 19.09
C SER A 367 -1.21 3.43 17.69
N THR A 368 -1.26 4.75 17.66
CA THR A 368 -1.03 5.58 16.47
C THR A 368 0.46 5.92 16.29
N ALA A 369 1.34 5.35 17.09
CA ALA A 369 2.75 5.71 17.15
C ALA A 369 3.55 5.52 15.85
N LEU A 370 3.00 4.81 14.85
CA LEU A 370 3.65 4.62 13.55
C LEU A 370 3.25 5.66 12.50
N ILE A 371 2.25 6.52 12.77
CA ILE A 371 1.67 7.45 11.79
C ILE A 371 2.27 8.85 11.91
N ASP A 372 2.77 9.22 13.09
CA ASP A 372 3.25 10.60 13.37
C ASP A 372 4.58 10.94 12.65
N ASP A 373 5.30 9.96 12.11
CA ASP A 373 6.57 10.15 11.38
C ASP A 373 6.42 10.09 9.84
N LEU A 374 5.20 10.01 9.31
CA LEU A 374 4.85 10.01 7.88
C LEU A 374 4.23 11.35 7.50
#